data_5e5ed33c6f78a25556dc450001fb9b5a
#
_entry.id   5e5ed33c6f78a25556dc450001fb9b5a
#
_cell.length_a   1.000
_cell.length_b   1.000
_cell.length_c   1.000
_cell.angle_alpha   90.00
_cell.angle_beta   90.00
_cell.angle_gamma   90.00
#
_symmetry.space_group_name_H-M   'P 1'
#
loop_
_entity.id
_entity.type
_entity.pdbx_description
1 polymer ?
#
loop_
_entity_poly.entity_id
_entity_poly.type
_entity_poly.pdbx_seq_one_letter_code
_entity_poly.pdbx_strand_id
1 'polypeptide(L)'
;MNAQFFINEIGCKFNLRKPKSEKPTNVYFVARVRNKQIKLSTGVRVYPDQWNVKKQEAYISCRLTELDNENNTIVNEKIGKLKLYFSEYKQYLCDHPEEIERRAIILLKQYIYKDTMKKKTEKPATFIMKQIVEEKDIVDSSKIQYRSNINKFKRFLDENSIPDIWESMNLDTFTKYQQHLIEEGKEDNKEGKKASTIKNIIKGTFFGVLREVSKRLDIPFKWEESNLESFDLVKDKSNKELARNKEVALTEEQIKQLYEYQPSGTENQIKKKTEIKDLFVLQCLVGQRISDMYKFFNGDNERDEENGTISIVQQKTGARAIIPLVPLAEEIIDKYTGAEIKYYKERRSALNGELKVIAQEAGLNELVTYEENGTKYTKPLYELLHTHSARHTFSTIMCRKGIPREDIIIATGHEDTQMLDKIYAHLTAKDKSRKVTNAFKKKLGDGIFDMGVQPEPDE
;
A
#
# COMPACT_ATOMS: atom_id res chain seq x y z
N MET A 1 14.19 24.06 37.64
CA MET A 1 14.39 23.04 38.68
C MET A 1 15.77 22.46 38.48
N ASN A 2 16.61 22.41 39.53
CA ASN A 2 18.00 21.94 39.36
C ASN A 2 17.97 20.45 38.99
N ALA A 3 18.49 20.09 37.81
CA ALA A 3 18.46 18.73 37.25
C ALA A 3 19.03 17.69 38.25
N GLN A 4 20.07 18.04 38.96
CA GLN A 4 20.73 17.21 39.96
C GLN A 4 19.83 16.89 41.18
N PHE A 5 19.00 17.84 41.58
CA PHE A 5 18.02 17.63 42.66
C PHE A 5 16.92 16.65 42.23
N PHE A 6 16.39 16.82 41.01
CA PHE A 6 15.38 15.92 40.44
C PHE A 6 15.88 14.49 40.35
N ILE A 7 17.12 14.28 39.88
CA ILE A 7 17.70 12.95 39.65
C ILE A 7 17.99 12.24 40.98
N ASN A 8 18.36 12.96 42.04
CA ASN A 8 18.57 12.39 43.36
C ASN A 8 17.28 11.88 44.00
N GLU A 9 16.13 12.47 43.70
CA GLU A 9 14.83 12.04 44.21
C GLU A 9 14.27 10.81 43.48
N ILE A 10 14.78 10.47 42.29
CA ILE A 10 14.32 9.30 41.58
C ILE A 10 14.86 8.04 42.24
N GLY A 11 13.99 7.35 42.97
CA GLY A 11 14.27 6.04 43.55
C GLY A 11 13.56 4.91 42.82
N CYS A 12 14.09 3.71 42.92
CA CYS A 12 13.41 2.51 42.45
C CYS A 12 13.16 1.52 43.59
N LYS A 13 12.12 0.71 43.47
CA LYS A 13 11.75 -0.37 44.36
C LYS A 13 11.32 -1.61 43.58
N PHE A 14 11.46 -2.78 44.17
CA PHE A 14 10.99 -4.03 43.63
C PHE A 14 9.84 -4.55 44.50
N ASN A 15 8.68 -4.77 43.87
CA ASN A 15 7.46 -5.17 44.55
C ASN A 15 6.87 -6.41 43.92
N LEU A 16 6.29 -7.32 44.73
CA LEU A 16 5.54 -8.46 44.24
C LEU A 16 4.19 -8.04 43.69
N ARG A 17 3.74 -8.68 42.60
CA ARG A 17 2.42 -8.47 42.01
C ARG A 17 1.29 -8.87 42.97
N LYS A 18 1.45 -10.03 43.59
CA LYS A 18 0.49 -10.62 44.54
C LYS A 18 1.20 -11.08 45.81
N PRO A 19 1.43 -10.19 46.80
CA PRO A 19 2.24 -10.52 47.99
C PRO A 19 1.63 -11.60 48.88
N LYS A 20 0.34 -11.90 48.74
CA LYS A 20 -0.39 -12.91 49.55
C LYS A 20 -0.70 -14.19 48.72
N SER A 21 -0.05 -14.41 47.58
CA SER A 21 -0.26 -15.59 46.75
C SER A 21 0.52 -16.78 47.32
N GLU A 22 -0.09 -17.96 47.29
CA GLU A 22 0.56 -19.26 47.55
C GLU A 22 1.39 -19.75 46.35
N LYS A 23 1.26 -19.12 45.18
CA LYS A 23 1.97 -19.46 43.94
C LYS A 23 3.03 -18.40 43.61
N PRO A 24 4.09 -18.74 42.87
CA PRO A 24 5.09 -17.79 42.42
C PRO A 24 4.45 -16.59 41.71
N THR A 25 4.80 -15.39 42.14
CA THR A 25 4.28 -14.13 41.62
C THR A 25 5.34 -13.30 40.93
N ASN A 26 4.94 -12.50 39.94
CA ASN A 26 5.88 -11.62 39.22
C ASN A 26 6.45 -10.55 40.15
N VAL A 27 7.74 -10.29 40.02
CA VAL A 27 8.42 -9.13 40.61
C VAL A 27 8.26 -7.95 39.63
N TYR A 28 7.93 -6.78 40.17
CA TYR A 28 7.84 -5.55 39.41
C TYR A 28 8.93 -4.57 39.82
N PHE A 29 9.59 -3.97 38.85
CA PHE A 29 10.36 -2.75 39.05
C PHE A 29 9.39 -1.57 39.11
N VAL A 30 9.54 -0.71 40.15
CA VAL A 30 8.69 0.44 40.38
C VAL A 30 9.59 1.66 40.61
N ALA A 31 9.40 2.71 39.83
CA ALA A 31 10.06 3.98 39.99
C ALA A 31 9.05 5.14 39.94
N ARG A 32 9.36 6.26 40.56
CA ARG A 32 8.56 7.48 40.46
C ARG A 32 9.37 8.49 39.64
N VAL A 33 8.83 8.88 38.49
CA VAL A 33 9.46 9.85 37.60
C VAL A 33 8.44 10.95 37.28
N ARG A 34 8.80 12.22 37.58
CA ARG A 34 7.93 13.39 37.35
C ARG A 34 6.51 13.18 37.94
N ASN A 35 6.48 12.83 39.22
CA ASN A 35 5.23 12.55 39.98
C ASN A 35 4.35 11.39 39.40
N LYS A 36 4.81 10.68 38.38
CA LYS A 36 4.12 9.48 37.87
C LYS A 36 4.81 8.22 38.35
N GLN A 37 4.05 7.31 38.93
CA GLN A 37 4.51 5.97 39.26
C GLN A 37 4.59 5.10 38.02
N ILE A 38 5.77 4.61 37.70
CA ILE A 38 6.04 3.71 36.57
C ILE A 38 6.24 2.31 37.14
N LYS A 39 5.48 1.35 36.66
CA LYS A 39 5.53 -0.06 37.08
C LYS A 39 5.86 -0.94 35.88
N LEU A 40 7.00 -1.62 35.90
CA LEU A 40 7.50 -2.43 34.81
C LEU A 40 7.70 -3.88 35.27
N SER A 41 7.36 -4.85 34.44
CA SER A 41 7.59 -6.27 34.73
C SER A 41 9.08 -6.60 34.61
N THR A 42 9.63 -7.28 35.58
CA THR A 42 11.02 -7.76 35.51
C THR A 42 11.19 -9.06 34.73
N GLY A 43 10.08 -9.74 34.46
CA GLY A 43 10.08 -11.05 33.78
C GLY A 43 10.39 -12.24 34.69
N VAL A 44 10.72 -12.02 35.98
CA VAL A 44 11.01 -13.08 36.95
C VAL A 44 9.89 -13.26 37.97
N ARG A 45 9.79 -14.47 38.54
CA ARG A 45 8.79 -14.83 39.54
C ARG A 45 9.46 -15.40 40.77
N VAL A 46 8.85 -15.17 41.96
CA VAL A 46 9.31 -15.70 43.23
C VAL A 46 8.10 -16.06 44.10
N TYR A 47 8.24 -17.02 44.99
CA TYR A 47 7.24 -17.29 46.02
C TYR A 47 7.22 -16.13 47.02
N PRO A 48 6.05 -15.62 47.45
CA PRO A 48 5.97 -14.48 48.38
C PRO A 48 6.64 -14.71 49.74
N ASP A 49 6.62 -15.93 50.27
CA ASP A 49 7.28 -16.32 51.51
C ASP A 49 8.83 -16.38 51.39
N GLN A 50 9.31 -16.51 50.14
CA GLN A 50 10.75 -16.45 49.84
C GLN A 50 11.23 -15.07 49.47
N TRP A 51 10.43 -14.00 49.67
CA TRP A 51 10.76 -12.63 49.31
C TRP A 51 11.08 -11.75 50.51
N ASN A 52 12.28 -11.16 50.56
CA ASN A 52 12.66 -10.19 51.57
C ASN A 52 12.22 -8.77 51.16
N VAL A 53 11.14 -8.28 51.76
CA VAL A 53 10.57 -6.96 51.42
C VAL A 53 11.53 -5.82 51.78
N LYS A 54 12.35 -5.95 52.87
CA LYS A 54 13.28 -4.92 53.27
C LYS A 54 14.50 -4.82 52.38
N LYS A 55 15.11 -5.97 52.03
CA LYS A 55 16.27 -6.04 51.12
C LYS A 55 15.88 -5.96 49.65
N GLN A 56 14.61 -6.28 49.36
CA GLN A 56 14.09 -6.40 47.98
C GLN A 56 14.86 -7.44 47.17
N GLU A 57 15.03 -8.62 47.75
CA GLU A 57 15.77 -9.75 47.21
C GLU A 57 15.06 -11.05 47.61
N ALA A 58 15.24 -12.09 46.81
CA ALA A 58 14.77 -13.44 47.16
C ALA A 58 15.71 -14.10 48.16
N TYR A 59 15.15 -14.86 49.09
CA TYR A 59 15.97 -15.61 50.06
C TYR A 59 16.73 -16.75 49.36
N ILE A 60 18.00 -16.90 49.74
CA ILE A 60 18.81 -18.09 49.44
C ILE A 60 19.18 -18.72 50.79
N SER A 61 18.79 -19.97 50.99
CA SER A 61 18.92 -20.65 52.28
C SER A 61 18.99 -22.15 52.12
N CYS A 62 19.75 -22.83 53.02
CA CYS A 62 19.78 -24.28 53.11
C CYS A 62 18.43 -24.91 53.50
N ARG A 63 17.45 -24.12 53.87
CA ARG A 63 16.07 -24.57 54.18
C ARG A 63 15.17 -24.61 52.94
N LEU A 64 15.61 -24.09 51.81
CA LEU A 64 14.89 -24.12 50.53
C LEU A 64 15.39 -25.29 49.67
N THR A 65 14.58 -25.73 48.75
CA THR A 65 15.01 -26.74 47.76
C THR A 65 16.12 -26.18 46.86
N GLU A 66 16.89 -27.06 46.24
CA GLU A 66 17.93 -26.66 45.28
C GLU A 66 17.33 -25.85 44.13
N LEU A 67 16.18 -26.29 43.61
CA LEU A 67 15.46 -25.60 42.54
C LEU A 67 14.97 -24.20 42.96
N ASP A 68 14.49 -24.02 44.19
CA ASP A 68 14.09 -22.71 44.70
C ASP A 68 15.31 -21.79 44.84
N ASN A 69 16.43 -22.30 45.32
CA ASN A 69 17.66 -21.54 45.43
C ASN A 69 18.19 -21.10 44.05
N GLU A 70 18.16 -21.99 43.04
CA GLU A 70 18.53 -21.64 41.69
C GLU A 70 17.60 -20.55 41.11
N ASN A 71 16.28 -20.71 41.25
CA ASN A 71 15.33 -19.68 40.82
C ASN A 71 15.55 -18.37 41.52
N ASN A 72 15.76 -18.37 42.83
CA ASN A 72 15.98 -17.17 43.65
C ASN A 72 17.31 -16.50 43.33
N THR A 73 18.34 -17.25 42.95
CA THR A 73 19.59 -16.72 42.39
C THR A 73 19.35 -15.96 41.09
N ILE A 74 18.61 -16.56 40.15
CA ILE A 74 18.23 -15.92 38.88
C ILE A 74 17.42 -14.63 39.12
N VAL A 75 16.50 -14.66 40.11
CA VAL A 75 15.73 -13.46 40.51
C VAL A 75 16.64 -12.37 40.98
N ASN A 76 17.59 -12.69 41.89
CA ASN A 76 18.51 -11.71 42.50
C ASN A 76 19.49 -11.16 41.45
N GLU A 77 20.03 -11.97 40.56
CA GLU A 77 20.86 -11.54 39.43
C GLU A 77 20.10 -10.54 38.53
N LYS A 78 18.84 -10.86 38.20
CA LYS A 78 18.01 -9.95 37.39
C LYS A 78 17.77 -8.62 38.08
N ILE A 79 17.49 -8.63 39.39
CA ILE A 79 17.33 -7.41 40.19
C ILE A 79 18.61 -6.60 40.19
N GLY A 80 19.76 -7.26 40.38
CA GLY A 80 21.07 -6.61 40.33
C GLY A 80 21.35 -5.89 39.03
N LYS A 81 21.07 -6.57 37.91
CA LYS A 81 21.17 -5.98 36.55
C LYS A 81 20.24 -4.78 36.38
N LEU A 82 19.00 -4.86 36.85
CA LEU A 82 18.03 -3.76 36.72
C LEU A 82 18.42 -2.56 37.60
N LYS A 83 19.03 -2.78 38.77
CA LYS A 83 19.61 -1.70 39.58
C LYS A 83 20.77 -0.99 38.85
N LEU A 84 21.63 -1.77 38.17
CA LEU A 84 22.71 -1.21 37.34
C LEU A 84 22.13 -0.37 36.17
N TYR A 85 21.18 -0.90 35.42
CA TYR A 85 20.56 -0.16 34.32
C TYR A 85 19.84 1.10 34.78
N PHE A 86 19.25 1.07 35.95
CA PHE A 86 18.65 2.26 36.56
C PHE A 86 19.70 3.30 36.96
N SER A 87 20.87 2.87 37.41
CA SER A 87 22.00 3.77 37.67
C SER A 87 22.54 4.41 36.38
N GLU A 88 22.71 3.63 35.32
CA GLU A 88 23.09 4.14 33.99
C GLU A 88 22.07 5.16 33.47
N TYR A 89 20.78 4.89 33.64
CA TYR A 89 19.69 5.81 33.26
C TYR A 89 19.80 7.14 34.01
N LYS A 90 20.07 7.09 35.34
CA LYS A 90 20.25 8.30 36.14
C LYS A 90 21.46 9.10 35.68
N GLN A 91 22.59 8.45 35.41
CA GLN A 91 23.79 9.10 34.90
C GLN A 91 23.51 9.77 33.53
N TYR A 92 22.83 9.08 32.60
CA TYR A 92 22.46 9.66 31.32
C TYR A 92 21.62 10.94 31.47
N LEU A 93 20.67 10.96 32.42
CA LEU A 93 19.87 12.17 32.68
C LEU A 93 20.67 13.29 33.31
N CYS A 94 21.75 12.98 34.08
CA CYS A 94 22.68 13.97 34.55
C CYS A 94 23.43 14.65 33.40
N ASP A 95 23.86 13.85 32.44
CA ASP A 95 24.65 14.31 31.30
C ASP A 95 23.76 15.02 30.23
N HIS A 96 22.42 14.73 30.23
CA HIS A 96 21.44 15.27 29.27
C HIS A 96 20.20 15.82 29.99
N PRO A 97 20.32 16.93 30.74
CA PRO A 97 19.20 17.45 31.52
C PRO A 97 18.01 17.93 30.70
N GLU A 98 18.19 18.28 29.42
CA GLU A 98 17.13 18.65 28.48
C GLU A 98 16.15 17.50 28.20
N GLU A 99 16.59 16.26 28.32
CA GLU A 99 15.77 15.06 28.10
C GLU A 99 14.81 14.75 29.27
N ILE A 100 15.05 15.33 30.43
CA ILE A 100 14.22 15.10 31.63
C ILE A 100 12.77 15.48 31.39
N GLU A 101 12.52 16.59 30.73
CA GLU A 101 11.17 17.07 30.49
C GLU A 101 10.46 16.31 29.34
N ARG A 102 11.19 15.95 28.32
CA ARG A 102 10.63 15.39 27.09
C ARG A 102 10.51 13.86 27.13
N ARG A 103 11.55 13.16 27.61
CA ARG A 103 11.70 11.72 27.36
C ARG A 103 12.05 10.87 28.61
N ALA A 104 12.12 11.42 29.82
CA ALA A 104 12.58 10.68 31.02
C ALA A 104 11.85 9.31 31.21
N ILE A 105 10.54 9.25 31.02
CA ILE A 105 9.78 8.00 31.18
C ILE A 105 10.08 7.00 30.06
N ILE A 106 10.28 7.48 28.84
CA ILE A 106 10.61 6.64 27.67
C ILE A 106 12.00 6.05 27.87
N LEU A 107 12.96 6.88 28.23
CA LEU A 107 14.34 6.48 28.54
C LEU A 107 14.40 5.46 29.68
N LEU A 108 13.65 5.67 30.76
CA LEU A 108 13.56 4.67 31.83
C LEU A 108 13.17 3.28 31.30
N LYS A 109 12.15 3.20 30.45
CA LYS A 109 11.71 1.93 29.86
C LYS A 109 12.79 1.31 28.96
N GLN A 110 13.50 2.13 28.17
CA GLN A 110 14.60 1.68 27.32
C GLN A 110 15.74 1.07 28.14
N TYR A 111 16.14 1.72 29.22
CA TYR A 111 17.19 1.21 30.11
C TYR A 111 16.77 -0.08 30.82
N ILE A 112 15.59 -0.13 31.43
CA ILE A 112 15.10 -1.32 32.16
C ILE A 112 14.93 -2.53 31.24
N TYR A 113 14.56 -2.33 30.00
CA TYR A 113 14.39 -3.41 29.01
C TYR A 113 15.60 -3.58 28.06
N LYS A 114 16.76 -3.02 28.40
CA LYS A 114 17.97 -3.02 27.57
C LYS A 114 18.36 -4.43 27.07
N ASP A 115 18.31 -5.45 27.94
CA ASP A 115 18.60 -6.84 27.56
C ASP A 115 17.54 -7.44 26.62
N THR A 116 16.27 -7.09 26.86
CA THR A 116 15.17 -7.55 26.04
C THR A 116 15.24 -6.90 24.65
N MET A 117 15.66 -5.65 24.59
CA MET A 117 15.93 -4.93 23.36
C MET A 117 17.13 -5.55 22.61
N LYS A 118 18.26 -5.82 23.29
CA LYS A 118 19.42 -6.50 22.69
C LYS A 118 19.05 -7.85 22.10
N LYS A 119 18.27 -8.69 22.80
CA LYS A 119 17.80 -9.97 22.26
C LYS A 119 16.87 -9.83 21.07
N LYS A 120 16.11 -8.73 20.95
CA LYS A 120 15.27 -8.44 19.79
C LYS A 120 16.04 -7.79 18.63
N THR A 121 17.16 -7.10 18.92
CA THR A 121 18.08 -6.58 17.89
C THR A 121 18.93 -7.68 17.25
N GLU A 122 18.96 -8.92 17.79
CA GLU A 122 19.57 -10.08 17.12
C GLU A 122 18.77 -10.57 15.89
N LYS A 123 17.48 -10.18 15.77
CA LYS A 123 16.71 -10.49 14.57
C LYS A 123 16.93 -9.41 13.51
N PRO A 124 17.15 -9.81 12.24
CA PRO A 124 17.28 -8.86 11.14
C PRO A 124 16.15 -7.85 11.09
N ALA A 125 16.44 -6.59 10.80
CA ALA A 125 15.42 -5.54 10.74
C ALA A 125 14.32 -5.88 9.70
N THR A 126 14.71 -6.43 8.55
CA THR A 126 13.77 -6.89 7.51
C THR A 126 12.87 -8.02 7.97
N PHE A 127 13.34 -8.91 8.86
CA PHE A 127 12.51 -9.96 9.46
C PHE A 127 11.39 -9.38 10.32
N ILE A 128 11.73 -8.40 11.17
CA ILE A 128 10.75 -7.73 12.04
C ILE A 128 9.78 -6.89 11.21
N MET A 129 10.26 -6.21 10.15
CA MET A 129 9.37 -5.50 9.21
C MET A 129 8.31 -6.43 8.61
N LYS A 130 8.69 -7.66 8.23
CA LYS A 130 7.73 -8.65 7.72
C LYS A 130 6.70 -9.06 8.78
N GLN A 131 7.12 -9.29 10.02
CA GLN A 131 6.19 -9.59 11.11
C GLN A 131 5.15 -8.47 11.30
N ILE A 132 5.58 -7.21 11.25
CA ILE A 132 4.69 -6.05 11.34
C ILE A 132 3.70 -6.01 10.17
N VAL A 133 4.14 -6.36 8.96
CA VAL A 133 3.25 -6.44 7.79
C VAL A 133 2.17 -7.51 7.97
N GLU A 134 2.49 -8.66 8.57
CA GLU A 134 1.49 -9.71 8.86
C GLU A 134 0.44 -9.25 9.89
N GLU A 135 0.85 -8.44 10.86
CA GLU A 135 -0.03 -7.89 11.90
C GLU A 135 -0.94 -6.75 11.38
N LYS A 136 -0.66 -6.18 10.19
CA LYS A 136 -1.48 -5.11 9.62
C LYS A 136 -2.84 -5.64 9.15
N ASP A 137 -3.88 -4.85 9.43
CA ASP A 137 -5.22 -5.06 8.86
C ASP A 137 -5.26 -4.50 7.42
N ILE A 138 -4.72 -5.26 6.49
CA ILE A 138 -4.69 -4.97 5.05
C ILE A 138 -4.93 -6.26 4.27
N VAL A 139 -5.46 -6.13 3.05
CA VAL A 139 -5.73 -7.29 2.18
C VAL A 139 -4.47 -8.08 1.85
N ASP A 140 -4.60 -9.40 1.71
CA ASP A 140 -3.47 -10.32 1.50
C ASP A 140 -2.61 -9.98 0.29
N SER A 141 -3.21 -9.50 -0.81
CA SER A 141 -2.45 -9.04 -1.99
C SER A 141 -1.50 -7.89 -1.67
N SER A 142 -1.87 -6.99 -0.75
CA SER A 142 -1.01 -5.93 -0.25
C SER A 142 0.11 -6.49 0.63
N LYS A 143 -0.18 -7.44 1.53
CA LYS A 143 0.83 -8.13 2.33
C LYS A 143 1.88 -8.82 1.45
N ILE A 144 1.44 -9.51 0.40
CA ILE A 144 2.34 -10.15 -0.59
C ILE A 144 3.26 -9.10 -1.24
N GLN A 145 2.71 -7.95 -1.64
CA GLN A 145 3.47 -6.87 -2.24
C GLN A 145 4.51 -6.29 -1.27
N TYR A 146 4.12 -6.02 -0.02
CA TYR A 146 5.03 -5.53 1.02
C TYR A 146 6.17 -6.53 1.27
N ARG A 147 5.86 -7.83 1.42
CA ARG A 147 6.86 -8.89 1.59
C ARG A 147 7.82 -8.97 0.41
N SER A 148 7.31 -8.86 -0.81
CA SER A 148 8.14 -8.85 -2.01
C SER A 148 9.12 -7.67 -2.00
N ASN A 149 8.66 -6.46 -1.66
CA ASN A 149 9.50 -5.27 -1.56
C ASN A 149 10.57 -5.42 -0.46
N ILE A 150 10.20 -5.95 0.72
CA ILE A 150 11.16 -6.19 1.82
C ILE A 150 12.20 -7.25 1.43
N ASN A 151 11.82 -8.29 0.68
CA ASN A 151 12.76 -9.31 0.18
C ASN A 151 13.76 -8.72 -0.84
N LYS A 152 13.32 -7.81 -1.71
CA LYS A 152 14.19 -7.10 -2.65
C LYS A 152 15.17 -6.18 -1.91
N PHE A 153 14.68 -5.47 -0.91
CA PHE A 153 15.54 -4.62 -0.08
C PHE A 153 16.58 -5.44 0.68
N LYS A 154 16.19 -6.60 1.24
CA LYS A 154 17.16 -7.49 1.89
C LYS A 154 18.26 -7.92 0.94
N ARG A 155 17.92 -8.33 -0.31
CA ARG A 155 18.95 -8.67 -1.32
C ARG A 155 19.87 -7.50 -1.59
N PHE A 156 19.32 -6.29 -1.77
CA PHE A 156 20.13 -5.07 -1.92
C PHE A 156 21.08 -4.85 -0.75
N LEU A 157 20.65 -5.03 0.50
CA LEU A 157 21.51 -4.92 1.68
C LEU A 157 22.64 -5.96 1.61
N ASP A 158 22.33 -7.22 1.30
CA ASP A 158 23.28 -8.32 1.20
C ASP A 158 24.33 -8.04 0.09
N GLU A 159 23.90 -7.62 -1.09
CA GLU A 159 24.75 -7.30 -2.27
C GLU A 159 25.68 -6.12 -2.01
N ASN A 160 25.24 -5.14 -1.21
CA ASN A 160 26.05 -3.96 -0.89
C ASN A 160 26.79 -4.08 0.46
N SER A 161 26.81 -5.28 1.08
CA SER A 161 27.43 -5.52 2.37
C SER A 161 26.96 -4.57 3.49
N ILE A 162 25.69 -4.16 3.42
CA ILE A 162 25.05 -3.32 4.44
C ILE A 162 24.39 -4.24 5.49
N PRO A 163 24.73 -4.13 6.78
CA PRO A 163 24.13 -4.97 7.81
C PRO A 163 22.61 -4.79 7.90
N ASP A 164 21.85 -5.90 8.03
CA ASP A 164 20.38 -5.87 8.19
C ASP A 164 20.00 -5.60 9.66
N ILE A 165 20.31 -4.39 10.12
CA ILE A 165 20.10 -3.90 11.48
C ILE A 165 19.38 -2.54 11.46
N TRP A 166 18.87 -2.09 12.61
CA TRP A 166 18.08 -0.85 12.69
C TRP A 166 18.90 0.41 12.41
N GLU A 167 20.18 0.43 12.76
CA GLU A 167 21.11 1.51 12.49
C GLU A 167 21.31 1.75 10.98
N SER A 168 21.12 0.70 10.18
CA SER A 168 21.18 0.78 8.71
C SER A 168 19.88 1.35 8.08
N MET A 169 18.80 1.50 8.85
CA MET A 169 17.52 2.05 8.36
C MET A 169 17.55 3.59 8.40
N ASN A 170 18.45 4.20 7.64
CA ASN A 170 18.75 5.62 7.64
C ASN A 170 18.71 6.24 6.24
N LEU A 171 18.88 7.56 6.16
CA LEU A 171 18.82 8.34 4.93
C LEU A 171 19.82 7.85 3.86
N ASP A 172 21.07 7.54 4.24
CA ASP A 172 22.10 7.11 3.30
C ASP A 172 21.72 5.78 2.62
N THR A 173 21.31 4.80 3.42
CA THR A 173 20.89 3.49 2.89
C THR A 173 19.70 3.60 1.93
N PHE A 174 18.67 4.40 2.28
CA PHE A 174 17.53 4.56 1.40
C PHE A 174 17.84 5.40 0.15
N THR A 175 18.81 6.31 0.21
CA THR A 175 19.32 7.02 -0.97
C THR A 175 20.02 6.07 -1.93
N LYS A 176 20.89 5.19 -1.43
CA LYS A 176 21.54 4.14 -2.23
C LYS A 176 20.51 3.16 -2.80
N TYR A 177 19.52 2.77 -2.01
CA TYR A 177 18.45 1.89 -2.49
C TYR A 177 17.58 2.54 -3.56
N GLN A 178 17.28 3.83 -3.45
CA GLN A 178 16.59 4.56 -4.52
C GLN A 178 17.40 4.54 -5.82
N GLN A 179 18.71 4.78 -5.74
CA GLN A 179 19.59 4.74 -6.91
C GLN A 179 19.62 3.33 -7.54
N HIS A 180 19.73 2.29 -6.72
CA HIS A 180 19.64 0.89 -7.17
C HIS A 180 18.30 0.61 -7.90
N LEU A 181 17.17 1.10 -7.37
CA LEU A 181 15.86 0.93 -8.00
C LEU A 181 15.74 1.68 -9.34
N ILE A 182 16.44 2.82 -9.49
CA ILE A 182 16.52 3.57 -10.75
C ILE A 182 17.34 2.79 -11.79
N GLU A 183 18.39 2.14 -11.37
CA GLU A 183 19.33 1.40 -12.24
C GLU A 183 18.80 0.02 -12.61
N GLU A 184 18.17 -0.72 -11.68
CA GLU A 184 17.61 -2.07 -11.88
C GLU A 184 16.71 -2.23 -13.12
N GLY A 185 16.23 -1.16 -13.68
CA GLY A 185 15.38 -1.22 -14.87
C GLY A 185 16.10 -0.92 -16.18
N LYS A 186 17.37 -0.49 -16.13
CA LYS A 186 18.12 -0.04 -17.33
C LYS A 186 18.99 -1.10 -17.96
N GLU A 187 19.38 -2.14 -17.20
CA GLU A 187 20.37 -3.14 -17.62
C GLU A 187 19.95 -4.00 -18.82
N ASP A 188 18.65 -4.13 -19.12
CA ASP A 188 18.15 -5.00 -20.19
C ASP A 188 17.47 -4.21 -21.34
N ASN A 189 17.86 -3.00 -21.67
CA ASN A 189 17.12 -2.10 -22.57
C ASN A 189 15.66 -1.85 -22.14
N LYS A 190 15.33 -2.04 -20.86
CA LYS A 190 14.03 -1.77 -20.30
C LYS A 190 13.93 -0.32 -19.80
N GLU A 191 12.72 0.18 -19.80
CA GLU A 191 12.37 1.58 -19.49
C GLU A 191 12.67 2.01 -18.03
N GLY A 192 13.41 1.24 -17.23
CA GLY A 192 13.62 1.54 -15.81
C GLY A 192 12.32 1.54 -14.98
N LYS A 193 12.43 1.69 -13.66
CA LYS A 193 11.23 1.83 -12.81
C LYS A 193 10.71 3.26 -12.83
N LYS A 194 9.38 3.41 -12.96
CA LYS A 194 8.71 4.72 -12.85
C LYS A 194 8.98 5.36 -11.50
N ALA A 195 9.15 6.69 -11.48
CA ALA A 195 9.28 7.47 -10.25
C ALA A 195 8.11 7.20 -9.26
N SER A 196 6.88 7.04 -9.76
CA SER A 196 5.71 6.68 -8.96
C SER A 196 5.84 5.29 -8.32
N THR A 197 6.42 4.31 -9.04
CA THR A 197 6.67 2.96 -8.50
C THR A 197 7.72 3.00 -7.40
N ILE A 198 8.82 3.73 -7.60
CA ILE A 198 9.87 3.93 -6.59
C ILE A 198 9.29 4.61 -5.35
N LYS A 199 8.46 5.65 -5.53
CA LYS A 199 7.74 6.32 -4.44
C LYS A 199 6.87 5.35 -3.64
N ASN A 200 6.12 4.48 -4.32
CA ASN A 200 5.26 3.50 -3.66
C ASN A 200 6.08 2.43 -2.91
N ILE A 201 7.23 2.02 -3.44
CA ILE A 201 8.14 1.11 -2.75
C ILE A 201 8.70 1.79 -1.48
N ILE A 202 9.32 2.95 -1.62
CA ILE A 202 10.03 3.61 -0.51
C ILE A 202 9.03 4.17 0.51
N LYS A 203 8.17 5.11 0.12
CA LYS A 203 7.22 5.74 1.06
C LYS A 203 6.06 4.82 1.43
N GLY A 204 5.48 4.13 0.46
CA GLY A 204 4.32 3.27 0.68
C GLY A 204 4.65 2.04 1.53
N THR A 205 5.71 1.31 1.17
CA THR A 205 6.12 0.11 1.92
C THR A 205 6.98 0.48 3.13
N PHE A 206 8.20 1.00 2.89
CA PHE A 206 9.19 1.11 3.97
C PHE A 206 8.87 2.20 4.98
N PHE A 207 8.59 3.42 4.55
CA PHE A 207 8.34 4.50 5.51
C PHE A 207 7.06 4.26 6.31
N GLY A 208 6.05 3.65 5.68
CA GLY A 208 4.84 3.22 6.38
C GLY A 208 5.12 2.16 7.45
N VAL A 209 5.94 1.16 7.15
CA VAL A 209 6.35 0.12 8.11
C VAL A 209 7.28 0.67 9.19
N LEU A 210 8.27 1.50 8.82
CA LEU A 210 9.23 2.08 9.77
C LEU A 210 8.57 3.03 10.77
N ARG A 211 7.56 3.81 10.37
CA ARG A 211 6.76 4.61 11.33
C ARG A 211 6.01 3.73 12.32
N GLU A 212 5.50 2.57 11.89
CA GLU A 212 4.87 1.59 12.78
C GLU A 212 5.88 0.99 13.75
N VAL A 213 7.08 0.62 13.24
CA VAL A 213 8.22 0.17 14.06
C VAL A 213 8.57 1.20 15.13
N SER A 214 8.65 2.47 14.76
CA SER A 214 9.02 3.56 15.68
C SER A 214 8.07 3.74 16.86
N LYS A 215 6.80 3.31 16.73
CA LYS A 215 5.82 3.34 17.81
C LYS A 215 6.06 2.25 18.85
N ARG A 216 6.86 1.22 18.55
CA ARG A 216 7.13 0.10 19.44
C ARG A 216 8.27 0.46 20.39
N LEU A 217 8.02 0.23 21.69
CA LEU A 217 8.99 0.56 22.74
C LEU A 217 10.13 -0.44 22.88
N ASP A 218 9.97 -1.61 22.30
CA ASP A 218 10.90 -2.74 22.39
C ASP A 218 11.85 -2.82 21.17
N ILE A 219 11.73 -1.87 20.23
CA ILE A 219 12.59 -1.77 19.05
C ILE A 219 13.40 -0.46 19.17
N PRO A 220 14.73 -0.49 18.94
CA PRO A 220 15.59 0.69 19.13
C PRO A 220 15.48 1.72 18.00
N PHE A 221 14.69 1.44 16.95
CA PHE A 221 14.50 2.35 15.83
C PHE A 221 13.56 3.50 16.19
N LYS A 222 13.96 4.74 15.86
CA LYS A 222 13.14 5.95 15.98
C LYS A 222 13.10 6.68 14.65
N TRP A 223 11.87 6.93 14.18
CA TRP A 223 11.66 7.61 12.92
C TRP A 223 12.33 8.99 12.89
N GLU A 224 12.20 9.76 13.98
CA GLU A 224 12.72 11.12 14.12
C GLU A 224 14.27 11.18 14.10
N GLU A 225 14.92 10.11 14.54
CA GLU A 225 16.38 9.98 14.57
C GLU A 225 16.97 9.47 13.25
N SER A 226 16.12 8.90 12.37
CA SER A 226 16.56 8.29 11.09
C SER A 226 16.85 9.30 9.98
N ASN A 227 16.46 10.56 10.14
CA ASN A 227 16.50 11.63 9.13
C ASN A 227 15.73 11.31 7.82
N LEU A 228 14.88 10.27 7.83
CA LEU A 228 14.08 9.85 6.66
C LEU A 228 12.97 10.86 6.29
N GLU A 229 12.67 11.82 7.15
CA GLU A 229 11.73 12.91 6.83
C GLU A 229 12.26 13.81 5.73
N SER A 230 13.58 14.02 5.69
CA SER A 230 14.28 14.84 4.68
C SER A 230 14.56 14.09 3.37
N PHE A 231 14.07 12.83 3.22
CA PHE A 231 14.36 12.01 2.05
C PHE A 231 13.78 12.62 0.78
N ASP A 232 14.66 12.95 -0.18
CA ASP A 232 14.27 13.47 -1.48
C ASP A 232 13.97 12.32 -2.47
N LEU A 233 12.69 12.20 -2.79
CA LEU A 233 12.23 11.20 -3.74
C LEU A 233 12.53 11.65 -5.17
N VAL A 234 12.96 10.68 -5.97
CA VAL A 234 13.06 10.86 -7.41
C VAL A 234 11.76 11.42 -7.99
N LYS A 235 11.89 12.49 -8.76
CA LYS A 235 10.76 13.14 -9.45
C LYS A 235 10.70 12.64 -10.89
N ASP A 236 9.50 12.42 -11.37
CA ASP A 236 9.27 12.18 -12.79
C ASP A 236 9.54 13.49 -13.55
N LYS A 237 10.49 13.45 -14.47
CA LYS A 237 10.89 14.58 -15.31
C LYS A 237 10.13 14.63 -16.63
N SER A 238 9.24 13.67 -16.88
CA SER A 238 8.47 13.58 -18.11
C SER A 238 7.53 14.77 -18.29
N ASN A 239 7.36 15.19 -19.53
CA ASN A 239 6.28 16.11 -19.89
C ASN A 239 4.93 15.45 -19.52
N LYS A 240 4.14 16.12 -18.71
CA LYS A 240 2.89 15.57 -18.18
C LYS A 240 1.87 15.22 -19.27
N GLU A 241 1.83 15.94 -20.36
CA GLU A 241 0.93 15.69 -21.49
C GLU A 241 1.36 14.43 -22.26
N LEU A 242 2.64 14.34 -22.60
CA LEU A 242 3.19 13.17 -23.29
C LEU A 242 3.16 11.90 -22.42
N ALA A 243 3.49 12.01 -21.13
CA ALA A 243 3.47 10.88 -20.20
C ALA A 243 2.08 10.22 -20.11
N ARG A 244 1.04 11.00 -20.26
CA ARG A 244 -0.35 10.54 -20.23
C ARG A 244 -0.72 9.69 -21.45
N ASN A 245 -0.14 9.93 -22.61
CA ASN A 245 -0.44 9.19 -23.83
C ASN A 245 -0.15 7.68 -23.69
N LYS A 246 0.62 7.26 -22.67
CA LYS A 246 0.84 5.84 -22.37
C LYS A 246 -0.44 5.13 -21.91
N GLU A 247 -1.35 5.84 -21.25
CA GLU A 247 -2.67 5.33 -20.84
C GLU A 247 -3.65 5.53 -22.01
N VAL A 248 -3.60 4.61 -22.98
CA VAL A 248 -4.40 4.69 -24.21
C VAL A 248 -5.88 4.43 -23.95
N ALA A 249 -6.72 5.16 -24.68
CA ALA A 249 -8.15 4.92 -24.79
C ALA A 249 -8.50 4.68 -26.27
N LEU A 250 -9.29 3.65 -26.56
CA LEU A 250 -9.78 3.38 -27.88
C LEU A 250 -10.87 4.37 -28.28
N THR A 251 -11.00 4.62 -29.58
CA THR A 251 -12.17 5.29 -30.15
C THR A 251 -13.31 4.30 -30.38
N GLU A 252 -14.52 4.78 -30.65
CA GLU A 252 -15.67 3.92 -30.96
C GLU A 252 -15.42 3.10 -32.22
N GLU A 253 -14.79 3.69 -33.24
CA GLU A 253 -14.39 3.00 -34.48
C GLU A 253 -13.37 1.88 -34.21
N GLN A 254 -12.41 2.11 -33.33
CA GLN A 254 -11.42 1.10 -32.95
C GLN A 254 -12.04 -0.04 -32.14
N ILE A 255 -13.04 0.23 -31.29
CA ILE A 255 -13.82 -0.80 -30.59
C ILE A 255 -14.60 -1.62 -31.60
N LYS A 256 -15.26 -0.99 -32.57
CA LYS A 256 -16.01 -1.65 -33.66
C LYS A 256 -15.07 -2.50 -34.50
N GLN A 257 -13.93 -1.96 -34.94
CA GLN A 257 -12.90 -2.68 -35.69
C GLN A 257 -12.42 -3.93 -34.93
N LEU A 258 -12.18 -3.80 -33.61
CA LEU A 258 -11.80 -4.93 -32.79
C LEU A 258 -12.93 -5.98 -32.68
N TYR A 259 -14.19 -5.56 -32.52
CA TYR A 259 -15.32 -6.46 -32.42
C TYR A 259 -15.56 -7.24 -33.73
N GLU A 260 -15.47 -6.56 -34.86
CA GLU A 260 -15.67 -7.15 -36.22
C GLU A 260 -14.52 -8.07 -36.67
N TYR A 261 -13.33 -7.95 -36.01
CA TYR A 261 -12.19 -8.80 -36.34
C TYR A 261 -12.53 -10.29 -36.14
N GLN A 262 -12.22 -11.10 -37.14
CA GLN A 262 -12.44 -12.56 -37.15
C GLN A 262 -11.08 -13.26 -36.87
N PRO A 263 -10.90 -13.87 -35.71
CA PRO A 263 -9.67 -14.58 -35.35
C PRO A 263 -9.43 -15.78 -36.31
N SER A 264 -8.16 -15.99 -36.65
CA SER A 264 -7.71 -17.13 -37.43
C SER A 264 -6.79 -18.05 -36.62
N GLY A 265 -6.64 -19.31 -37.08
CA GLY A 265 -5.78 -20.30 -36.44
C GLY A 265 -6.47 -21.63 -36.22
N THR A 266 -5.98 -22.45 -35.30
CA THR A 266 -6.63 -23.68 -34.87
C THR A 266 -7.94 -23.37 -34.11
N GLU A 267 -8.84 -24.34 -34.05
CA GLU A 267 -10.16 -24.20 -33.38
C GLU A 267 -10.00 -23.67 -31.94
N ASN A 268 -9.02 -24.19 -31.16
CA ASN A 268 -8.75 -23.74 -29.82
C ASN A 268 -8.20 -22.28 -29.78
N GLN A 269 -7.38 -21.89 -30.75
CA GLN A 269 -6.88 -20.52 -30.87
C GLN A 269 -7.99 -19.55 -31.20
N ILE A 270 -8.88 -19.93 -32.14
CA ILE A 270 -10.04 -19.13 -32.51
C ILE A 270 -10.96 -18.95 -31.32
N LYS A 271 -11.33 -20.02 -30.60
CA LYS A 271 -12.14 -19.94 -29.37
C LYS A 271 -11.51 -19.02 -28.32
N LYS A 272 -10.22 -19.18 -28.05
CA LYS A 272 -9.48 -18.33 -27.09
C LYS A 272 -9.50 -16.87 -27.52
N LYS A 273 -9.11 -16.55 -28.73
CA LYS A 273 -9.04 -15.17 -29.23
C LYS A 273 -10.42 -14.52 -29.27
N THR A 274 -11.46 -15.27 -29.66
CA THR A 274 -12.85 -14.78 -29.69
C THR A 274 -13.32 -14.42 -28.27
N GLU A 275 -13.14 -15.31 -27.29
CA GLU A 275 -13.51 -15.04 -25.90
C GLU A 275 -12.79 -13.78 -25.38
N ILE A 276 -11.46 -13.67 -25.57
CA ILE A 276 -10.68 -12.54 -25.09
C ILE A 276 -11.13 -11.25 -25.77
N LYS A 277 -11.35 -11.26 -27.08
CA LYS A 277 -11.82 -10.12 -27.87
C LYS A 277 -13.17 -9.62 -27.38
N ASP A 278 -14.16 -10.50 -27.35
CA ASP A 278 -15.52 -10.14 -26.98
C ASP A 278 -15.61 -9.60 -25.57
N LEU A 279 -14.93 -10.24 -24.60
CA LEU A 279 -14.98 -9.79 -23.21
C LEU A 279 -14.16 -8.52 -22.98
N PHE A 280 -13.13 -8.25 -23.79
CA PHE A 280 -12.44 -6.95 -23.74
C PHE A 280 -13.31 -5.83 -24.35
N VAL A 281 -14.03 -6.11 -25.44
CA VAL A 281 -15.00 -5.18 -26.02
C VAL A 281 -16.11 -4.90 -25.01
N LEU A 282 -16.70 -5.93 -24.40
CA LEU A 282 -17.68 -5.74 -23.33
C LEU A 282 -17.10 -4.87 -22.20
N GLN A 283 -15.85 -5.12 -21.78
CA GLN A 283 -15.22 -4.31 -20.75
C GLN A 283 -15.08 -2.83 -21.16
N CYS A 284 -14.86 -2.53 -22.45
CA CYS A 284 -14.89 -1.17 -22.98
C CYS A 284 -16.29 -0.53 -22.92
N LEU A 285 -17.35 -1.33 -23.05
CA LEU A 285 -18.73 -0.86 -23.05
C LEU A 285 -19.30 -0.67 -21.64
N VAL A 286 -18.82 -1.43 -20.65
CA VAL A 286 -19.34 -1.38 -19.25
C VAL A 286 -18.39 -0.70 -18.25
N GLY A 287 -17.15 -0.43 -18.63
CA GLY A 287 -16.18 0.32 -17.81
C GLY A 287 -15.74 -0.37 -16.54
N GLN A 288 -15.94 -1.68 -16.37
CA GLN A 288 -15.62 -2.38 -15.12
C GLN A 288 -14.19 -2.91 -15.08
N ARG A 289 -13.69 -3.21 -13.85
CA ARG A 289 -12.39 -3.88 -13.70
C ARG A 289 -12.50 -5.33 -14.14
N ILE A 290 -11.41 -5.91 -14.65
CA ILE A 290 -11.39 -7.32 -15.06
C ILE A 290 -11.85 -8.27 -13.93
N SER A 291 -11.56 -7.94 -12.67
CA SER A 291 -12.01 -8.72 -11.50
C SER A 291 -13.53 -8.76 -11.35
N ASP A 292 -14.22 -7.78 -11.88
CA ASP A 292 -15.67 -7.64 -11.75
C ASP A 292 -16.43 -8.13 -12.99
N MET A 293 -15.75 -8.36 -14.12
CA MET A 293 -16.39 -8.81 -15.37
C MET A 293 -17.16 -10.11 -15.22
N TYR A 294 -16.67 -11.03 -14.39
CA TYR A 294 -17.33 -12.32 -14.19
C TYR A 294 -18.74 -12.19 -13.60
N LYS A 295 -19.01 -11.11 -12.90
CA LYS A 295 -20.31 -10.84 -12.25
C LYS A 295 -21.45 -10.65 -13.26
N PHE A 296 -21.13 -10.25 -14.48
CA PHE A 296 -22.14 -10.13 -15.55
C PHE A 296 -22.72 -11.48 -15.99
N PHE A 297 -22.03 -12.60 -15.73
CA PHE A 297 -22.36 -13.92 -16.27
C PHE A 297 -22.77 -14.96 -15.23
N ASN A 298 -22.46 -14.74 -13.94
CA ASN A 298 -22.64 -15.73 -12.86
C ASN A 298 -23.83 -15.46 -11.94
N GLY A 299 -24.65 -14.46 -12.25
CA GLY A 299 -25.82 -14.09 -11.43
C GLY A 299 -25.52 -13.17 -10.25
N ASP A 300 -24.24 -12.74 -10.05
CA ASP A 300 -23.88 -11.74 -9.02
C ASP A 300 -24.19 -10.31 -9.50
N ASN A 301 -25.34 -10.13 -10.14
CA ASN A 301 -25.80 -8.87 -10.69
C ASN A 301 -27.32 -8.73 -10.51
N GLU A 302 -27.81 -7.50 -10.61
CA GLU A 302 -29.24 -7.18 -10.61
C GLU A 302 -29.54 -6.40 -11.89
N ARG A 303 -30.45 -6.91 -12.72
CA ARG A 303 -30.93 -6.23 -13.92
C ARG A 303 -32.17 -5.40 -13.61
N ASP A 304 -32.21 -4.21 -14.16
CA ASP A 304 -33.37 -3.33 -14.17
C ASP A 304 -33.80 -3.15 -15.63
N GLU A 305 -34.77 -3.96 -16.05
CA GLU A 305 -35.29 -4.00 -17.42
C GLU A 305 -36.01 -2.69 -17.80
N GLU A 306 -36.63 -2.01 -16.82
CA GLU A 306 -37.34 -0.75 -17.06
C GLU A 306 -36.39 0.38 -17.45
N ASN A 307 -35.23 0.43 -16.78
CA ASN A 307 -34.23 1.46 -17.03
C ASN A 307 -33.07 1.00 -17.92
N GLY A 308 -33.07 -0.26 -18.38
CA GLY A 308 -32.00 -0.82 -19.22
C GLY A 308 -30.63 -0.80 -18.52
N THR A 309 -30.59 -1.11 -17.22
CA THR A 309 -29.33 -1.08 -16.46
C THR A 309 -29.02 -2.41 -15.76
N ILE A 310 -27.75 -2.62 -15.47
CA ILE A 310 -27.27 -3.73 -14.65
C ILE A 310 -26.45 -3.18 -13.48
N SER A 311 -26.68 -3.71 -12.29
CA SER A 311 -25.91 -3.32 -11.09
C SER A 311 -25.04 -4.47 -10.60
N ILE A 312 -23.83 -4.13 -10.18
CA ILE A 312 -22.88 -5.06 -9.54
C ILE A 312 -22.24 -4.42 -8.32
N VAL A 313 -21.88 -5.22 -7.32
CA VAL A 313 -21.04 -4.79 -6.19
C VAL A 313 -19.58 -5.10 -6.53
N GLN A 314 -18.73 -4.10 -6.60
CA GLN A 314 -17.32 -4.27 -7.00
C GLN A 314 -16.49 -5.00 -5.94
N GLN A 315 -15.68 -5.96 -6.35
CA GLN A 315 -14.86 -6.78 -5.46
C GLN A 315 -13.82 -5.97 -4.66
N LYS A 316 -13.22 -4.97 -5.30
CA LYS A 316 -12.11 -4.21 -4.70
C LYS A 316 -12.55 -3.16 -3.69
N THR A 317 -13.67 -2.49 -3.95
CA THR A 317 -14.13 -1.32 -3.20
C THR A 317 -15.42 -1.57 -2.42
N GLY A 318 -16.16 -2.64 -2.72
CA GLY A 318 -17.50 -2.86 -2.19
C GLY A 318 -18.54 -1.86 -2.73
N ALA A 319 -18.14 -0.94 -3.62
CA ALA A 319 -19.04 0.04 -4.20
C ALA A 319 -20.03 -0.64 -5.16
N ARG A 320 -21.29 -0.20 -5.15
CA ARG A 320 -22.28 -0.60 -6.14
C ARG A 320 -22.10 0.27 -7.39
N ALA A 321 -21.91 -0.38 -8.55
CA ALA A 321 -21.89 0.27 -9.84
C ALA A 321 -23.23 -0.01 -10.55
N ILE A 322 -23.82 1.03 -11.15
CA ILE A 322 -25.06 0.95 -11.95
C ILE A 322 -24.69 1.31 -13.39
N ILE A 323 -24.78 0.35 -14.29
CA ILE A 323 -24.22 0.42 -15.63
C ILE A 323 -25.36 0.38 -16.65
N PRO A 324 -25.55 1.44 -17.47
CA PRO A 324 -26.46 1.37 -18.61
C PRO A 324 -25.94 0.36 -19.63
N LEU A 325 -26.80 -0.53 -20.10
CA LEU A 325 -26.46 -1.51 -21.11
C LEU A 325 -26.82 -0.98 -22.50
N VAL A 326 -25.82 -0.99 -23.39
CA VAL A 326 -26.02 -0.78 -24.82
C VAL A 326 -26.28 -2.13 -25.50
N PRO A 327 -27.01 -2.17 -26.63
CA PRO A 327 -27.41 -3.44 -27.30
C PRO A 327 -26.25 -4.41 -27.52
N LEU A 328 -25.09 -3.91 -27.93
CA LEU A 328 -23.88 -4.74 -28.10
C LEU A 328 -23.37 -5.36 -26.79
N ALA A 329 -23.52 -4.65 -25.68
CA ALA A 329 -23.13 -5.20 -24.37
C ALA A 329 -24.09 -6.32 -23.95
N GLU A 330 -25.39 -6.15 -24.19
CA GLU A 330 -26.40 -7.18 -23.93
C GLU A 330 -26.15 -8.43 -24.79
N GLU A 331 -25.91 -8.27 -26.10
CA GLU A 331 -25.56 -9.37 -26.99
C GLU A 331 -24.37 -10.19 -26.48
N ILE A 332 -23.28 -9.52 -26.04
CA ILE A 332 -22.12 -10.22 -25.56
C ILE A 332 -22.41 -10.87 -24.18
N ILE A 333 -23.15 -10.22 -23.28
CA ILE A 333 -23.54 -10.80 -22.01
C ILE A 333 -24.37 -12.07 -22.24
N ASP A 334 -25.36 -12.01 -23.08
CA ASP A 334 -26.25 -13.17 -23.40
C ASP A 334 -25.46 -14.31 -24.00
N LYS A 335 -24.52 -14.02 -24.91
CA LYS A 335 -23.62 -15.01 -25.51
C LYS A 335 -22.81 -15.80 -24.48
N TYR A 336 -22.40 -15.16 -23.38
CA TYR A 336 -21.53 -15.78 -22.38
C TYR A 336 -22.25 -16.17 -21.09
N THR A 337 -23.53 -15.81 -20.94
CA THR A 337 -24.34 -16.25 -19.78
C THR A 337 -24.53 -17.76 -19.82
N GLY A 338 -24.14 -18.45 -18.76
CA GLY A 338 -24.16 -19.92 -18.67
C GLY A 338 -23.02 -20.62 -19.44
N ALA A 339 -22.18 -19.90 -20.17
CA ALA A 339 -21.00 -20.46 -20.82
C ALA A 339 -19.81 -20.54 -19.87
N GLU A 340 -18.92 -21.52 -20.10
CA GLU A 340 -17.65 -21.59 -19.37
C GLU A 340 -16.68 -20.53 -19.93
N ILE A 341 -16.41 -19.47 -19.14
CA ILE A 341 -15.38 -18.48 -19.44
C ILE A 341 -14.05 -19.03 -18.97
N LYS A 342 -13.19 -19.41 -19.91
CA LYS A 342 -11.94 -20.11 -19.64
C LYS A 342 -10.72 -19.17 -19.64
N TYR A 343 -10.59 -18.32 -20.63
CA TYR A 343 -9.38 -17.59 -20.93
C TYR A 343 -9.33 -16.20 -20.31
N TYR A 344 -10.47 -15.55 -20.13
CA TYR A 344 -10.54 -14.22 -19.50
C TYR A 344 -10.31 -14.23 -17.99
N LYS A 345 -10.19 -15.43 -17.39
CA LYS A 345 -9.84 -15.66 -15.97
C LYS A 345 -8.34 -15.85 -15.72
N GLU A 346 -7.53 -16.01 -16.76
CA GLU A 346 -6.12 -16.34 -16.66
C GLU A 346 -5.27 -15.20 -16.04
N ARG A 347 -4.01 -15.52 -15.74
CA ARG A 347 -3.03 -14.56 -15.21
C ARG A 347 -3.00 -13.32 -16.10
N ARG A 348 -3.15 -12.14 -15.51
CA ARG A 348 -3.26 -10.85 -16.21
C ARG A 348 -2.16 -10.61 -17.26
N SER A 349 -0.94 -11.11 -17.04
CA SER A 349 0.17 -10.98 -17.99
C SER A 349 -0.06 -11.78 -19.26
N ALA A 350 -0.51 -13.03 -19.18
CA ALA A 350 -0.81 -13.87 -20.34
C ALA A 350 -1.98 -13.30 -21.14
N LEU A 351 -3.04 -12.87 -20.46
CA LEU A 351 -4.20 -12.24 -21.08
C LEU A 351 -3.84 -10.96 -21.83
N ASN A 352 -3.03 -10.08 -21.21
CA ASN A 352 -2.58 -8.86 -21.89
C ASN A 352 -1.68 -9.15 -23.11
N GLY A 353 -0.88 -10.24 -23.05
CA GLY A 353 -0.09 -10.69 -24.19
C GLY A 353 -0.98 -11.08 -25.38
N GLU A 354 -2.00 -11.92 -25.17
CA GLU A 354 -2.95 -12.31 -26.18
C GLU A 354 -3.78 -11.14 -26.72
N LEU A 355 -4.21 -10.23 -25.84
CA LEU A 355 -4.94 -9.03 -26.23
C LEU A 355 -4.13 -8.17 -27.23
N LYS A 356 -2.82 -8.03 -27.01
CA LYS A 356 -1.94 -7.30 -27.93
C LYS A 356 -1.85 -7.96 -29.30
N VAL A 357 -1.76 -9.30 -29.34
CA VAL A 357 -1.77 -10.06 -30.60
C VAL A 357 -3.10 -9.85 -31.33
N ILE A 358 -4.22 -9.97 -30.63
CA ILE A 358 -5.56 -9.76 -31.21
C ILE A 358 -5.69 -8.32 -31.75
N ALA A 359 -5.27 -7.33 -30.99
CA ALA A 359 -5.33 -5.92 -31.39
C ALA A 359 -4.43 -5.61 -32.60
N GLN A 360 -3.27 -6.25 -32.71
CA GLN A 360 -2.38 -6.16 -33.86
C GLN A 360 -3.01 -6.79 -35.08
N GLU A 361 -3.56 -7.99 -34.96
CA GLU A 361 -4.25 -8.71 -36.05
C GLU A 361 -5.52 -7.96 -36.50
N ALA A 362 -6.20 -7.28 -35.57
CA ALA A 362 -7.34 -6.41 -35.88
C ALA A 362 -6.92 -5.06 -36.52
N GLY A 363 -5.63 -4.78 -36.65
CA GLY A 363 -5.12 -3.59 -37.36
C GLY A 363 -5.01 -2.33 -36.51
N LEU A 364 -4.97 -2.43 -35.17
CA LEU A 364 -4.76 -1.26 -34.27
C LEU A 364 -3.27 -0.86 -34.21
N ASN A 365 -2.74 -0.39 -35.36
CA ASN A 365 -1.31 -0.18 -35.57
C ASN A 365 -0.87 1.29 -35.47
N GLU A 366 -1.77 2.23 -35.14
CA GLU A 366 -1.45 3.66 -35.03
C GLU A 366 -0.31 3.89 -34.04
N LEU A 367 0.60 4.80 -34.40
CA LEU A 367 1.74 5.12 -33.56
C LEU A 367 1.36 6.11 -32.46
N VAL A 368 1.65 5.74 -31.23
CA VAL A 368 1.44 6.56 -30.02
C VAL A 368 2.80 6.99 -29.48
N THR A 369 3.02 8.30 -29.39
CA THR A 369 4.22 8.86 -28.77
C THR A 369 3.91 9.26 -27.33
N TYR A 370 4.70 8.76 -26.40
CA TYR A 370 4.59 9.07 -24.97
C TYR A 370 5.99 9.32 -24.36
N GLU A 371 6.02 9.88 -23.16
CA GLU A 371 7.26 10.12 -22.44
C GLU A 371 7.22 9.44 -21.08
N GLU A 372 8.32 8.79 -20.70
CA GLU A 372 8.48 8.13 -19.41
C GLU A 372 9.90 8.34 -18.88
N ASN A 373 10.01 8.74 -17.62
CA ASN A 373 11.28 9.08 -16.97
C ASN A 373 12.12 10.10 -17.78
N GLY A 374 11.45 11.01 -18.53
CA GLY A 374 12.11 12.01 -19.39
C GLY A 374 12.60 11.48 -20.73
N THR A 375 12.27 10.22 -21.10
CA THR A 375 12.61 9.62 -22.39
C THR A 375 11.36 9.48 -23.25
N LYS A 376 11.43 9.88 -24.52
CA LYS A 376 10.33 9.72 -25.49
C LYS A 376 10.36 8.34 -26.13
N TYR A 377 9.21 7.73 -26.21
CA TYR A 377 8.96 6.45 -26.85
C TYR A 377 7.85 6.58 -27.88
N THR A 378 7.96 5.86 -28.98
CA THR A 378 6.89 5.73 -29.99
C THR A 378 6.63 4.26 -30.18
N LYS A 379 5.40 3.83 -29.89
CA LYS A 379 4.97 2.43 -30.01
C LYS A 379 3.62 2.34 -30.70
N PRO A 380 3.35 1.24 -31.40
CA PRO A 380 2.01 1.02 -31.95
C PRO A 380 0.99 0.85 -30.82
N LEU A 381 -0.23 1.28 -31.06
CA LEU A 381 -1.34 1.30 -30.10
C LEU A 381 -1.54 -0.08 -29.44
N TYR A 382 -1.51 -1.16 -30.23
CA TYR A 382 -1.70 -2.51 -29.69
C TYR A 382 -0.68 -2.89 -28.62
N GLU A 383 0.56 -2.40 -28.66
CA GLU A 383 1.56 -2.66 -27.61
C GLU A 383 1.25 -2.00 -26.27
N LEU A 384 0.44 -0.96 -26.27
CA LEU A 384 0.06 -0.21 -25.07
C LEU A 384 -1.25 -0.72 -24.45
N LEU A 385 -2.01 -1.58 -25.19
CA LEU A 385 -3.26 -2.11 -24.70
C LEU A 385 -3.07 -3.14 -23.58
N HIS A 386 -3.92 -3.05 -22.59
CA HIS A 386 -4.08 -3.99 -21.50
C HIS A 386 -5.51 -3.94 -20.97
N THR A 387 -5.92 -4.90 -20.15
CA THR A 387 -7.30 -5.00 -19.65
C THR A 387 -7.80 -3.74 -18.94
N HIS A 388 -6.91 -2.94 -18.31
CA HIS A 388 -7.32 -1.68 -17.69
C HIS A 388 -7.57 -0.56 -18.71
N SER A 389 -6.99 -0.67 -19.92
CA SER A 389 -7.27 0.29 -21.01
C SER A 389 -8.75 0.31 -21.39
N ALA A 390 -9.46 -0.82 -21.26
CA ALA A 390 -10.90 -0.88 -21.52
C ALA A 390 -11.70 0.06 -20.59
N ARG A 391 -11.40 0.03 -19.30
CA ARG A 391 -12.05 0.94 -18.34
C ARG A 391 -11.68 2.41 -18.57
N HIS A 392 -10.44 2.66 -18.96
CA HIS A 392 -10.00 4.00 -19.35
C HIS A 392 -10.73 4.47 -20.63
N THR A 393 -10.90 3.57 -21.59
CA THR A 393 -11.68 3.79 -22.84
C THR A 393 -13.11 4.22 -22.52
N PHE A 394 -13.83 3.43 -21.72
CA PHE A 394 -15.20 3.77 -21.30
C PHE A 394 -15.26 5.17 -20.70
N SER A 395 -14.44 5.43 -19.68
CA SER A 395 -14.45 6.73 -18.99
C SER A 395 -14.11 7.88 -19.95
N THR A 396 -13.16 7.69 -20.88
CA THR A 396 -12.76 8.71 -21.86
C THR A 396 -13.86 8.99 -22.87
N ILE A 397 -14.53 7.97 -23.40
CA ILE A 397 -15.66 8.13 -24.31
C ILE A 397 -16.81 8.85 -23.61
N MET A 398 -17.20 8.44 -22.41
CA MET A 398 -18.26 9.08 -21.64
C MET A 398 -17.94 10.56 -21.37
N CYS A 399 -16.68 10.86 -20.99
CA CYS A 399 -16.22 12.24 -20.82
C CYS A 399 -16.32 13.06 -22.12
N ARG A 400 -15.93 12.48 -23.28
CA ARG A 400 -16.00 13.13 -24.59
C ARG A 400 -17.45 13.39 -25.01
N LYS A 401 -18.34 12.45 -24.75
CA LYS A 401 -19.79 12.61 -25.01
C LYS A 401 -20.49 13.60 -24.06
N GLY A 402 -19.78 14.06 -23.04
CA GLY A 402 -20.30 15.09 -22.13
C GLY A 402 -21.13 14.55 -20.98
N ILE A 403 -21.10 13.24 -20.72
CA ILE A 403 -21.76 12.64 -19.54
C ILE A 403 -21.19 13.28 -18.28
N PRO A 404 -22.04 13.67 -17.31
CA PRO A 404 -21.62 14.22 -16.03
C PRO A 404 -20.65 13.29 -15.29
N ARG A 405 -19.71 13.86 -14.55
CA ARG A 405 -18.70 13.08 -13.80
C ARG A 405 -19.33 12.18 -12.76
N GLU A 406 -20.37 12.68 -12.12
CA GLU A 406 -21.15 12.01 -11.08
C GLU A 406 -21.78 10.73 -11.64
N ASP A 407 -22.34 10.78 -12.86
CA ASP A 407 -22.95 9.63 -13.51
C ASP A 407 -21.88 8.61 -13.95
N ILE A 408 -20.71 9.09 -14.44
CA ILE A 408 -19.59 8.20 -14.78
C ILE A 408 -19.07 7.51 -13.52
N ILE A 409 -19.03 8.17 -12.36
CA ILE A 409 -18.63 7.58 -11.08
C ILE A 409 -19.61 6.48 -10.68
N ILE A 410 -20.90 6.72 -10.78
CA ILE A 410 -21.94 5.72 -10.48
C ILE A 410 -21.77 4.49 -11.40
N ALA A 411 -21.59 4.70 -12.69
CA ALA A 411 -21.41 3.61 -13.65
C ALA A 411 -20.10 2.84 -13.45
N THR A 412 -19.02 3.52 -13.11
CA THR A 412 -17.71 2.90 -12.94
C THR A 412 -17.41 2.44 -11.51
N GLY A 413 -18.15 2.90 -10.49
CA GLY A 413 -17.90 2.61 -9.08
C GLY A 413 -16.54 3.18 -8.62
N HIS A 414 -16.17 4.39 -9.03
CA HIS A 414 -15.04 5.13 -8.47
C HIS A 414 -15.46 5.79 -7.16
N GLU A 415 -14.53 5.88 -6.20
CA GLU A 415 -14.76 6.51 -4.90
C GLU A 415 -14.78 8.04 -4.99
N ASP A 416 -14.06 8.61 -5.97
CA ASP A 416 -13.94 10.04 -6.17
C ASP A 416 -13.76 10.44 -7.65
N THR A 417 -13.76 11.75 -7.91
CA THR A 417 -13.59 12.34 -9.25
C THR A 417 -12.14 12.44 -9.70
N GLN A 418 -11.15 12.25 -8.83
CA GLN A 418 -9.74 12.57 -9.12
C GLN A 418 -9.21 11.83 -10.35
N MET A 419 -9.65 10.59 -10.58
CA MET A 419 -9.27 9.84 -11.78
C MET A 419 -9.91 10.43 -13.04
N LEU A 420 -11.19 10.81 -12.95
CA LEU A 420 -11.90 11.46 -14.06
C LEU A 420 -11.33 12.85 -14.34
N ASP A 421 -10.88 13.60 -13.32
CA ASP A 421 -10.25 14.90 -13.49
C ASP A 421 -8.98 14.80 -14.36
N LYS A 422 -8.23 13.72 -14.21
CA LYS A 422 -7.10 13.44 -15.10
C LYS A 422 -7.56 13.21 -16.54
N ILE A 423 -8.63 12.45 -16.76
CA ILE A 423 -9.21 12.20 -18.10
C ILE A 423 -9.74 13.51 -18.69
N TYR A 424 -10.49 14.31 -17.91
CA TYR A 424 -10.98 15.62 -18.37
C TYR A 424 -9.85 16.58 -18.71
N ALA A 425 -8.72 16.51 -18.04
CA ALA A 425 -7.55 17.31 -18.39
C ALA A 425 -6.95 16.93 -19.76
N HIS A 426 -7.24 15.73 -20.28
CA HIS A 426 -6.79 15.25 -21.59
C HIS A 426 -7.73 15.62 -22.74
N LEU A 427 -8.96 16.08 -22.47
CA LEU A 427 -9.85 16.52 -23.53
C LEU A 427 -9.16 17.62 -24.33
N THR A 428 -9.18 17.45 -25.65
CA THR A 428 -8.62 18.44 -26.57
C THR A 428 -9.35 19.78 -26.43
N ALA A 429 -8.74 20.86 -26.89
CA ALA A 429 -9.42 22.15 -26.94
C ALA A 429 -10.73 22.08 -27.74
N LYS A 430 -10.76 21.27 -28.82
CA LYS A 430 -11.96 20.99 -29.63
C LYS A 430 -13.03 20.27 -28.81
N ASP A 431 -12.67 19.21 -28.08
CA ASP A 431 -13.60 18.46 -27.20
C ASP A 431 -14.19 19.37 -26.11
N LYS A 432 -13.35 20.23 -25.49
CA LYS A 432 -13.78 21.19 -24.46
C LYS A 432 -14.74 22.23 -25.05
N SER A 433 -14.41 22.78 -26.22
CA SER A 433 -15.27 23.74 -26.92
C SER A 433 -16.62 23.13 -27.26
N ARG A 434 -16.65 21.93 -27.87
CA ARG A 434 -17.90 21.20 -28.20
C ARG A 434 -18.75 20.94 -26.95
N LYS A 435 -18.12 20.49 -25.86
CA LYS A 435 -18.82 20.23 -24.60
C LYS A 435 -19.46 21.48 -24.03
N VAL A 436 -18.73 22.59 -23.97
CA VAL A 436 -19.28 23.87 -23.48
C VAL A 436 -20.43 24.32 -24.36
N THR A 437 -20.25 24.32 -25.68
CA THR A 437 -21.29 24.71 -26.64
C THR A 437 -22.56 23.86 -26.47
N ASN A 438 -22.44 22.52 -26.39
CA ASN A 438 -23.60 21.63 -26.23
C ASN A 438 -24.30 21.84 -24.88
N ALA A 439 -23.55 22.06 -23.80
CA ALA A 439 -24.13 22.33 -22.47
C ALA A 439 -24.93 23.65 -22.45
N PHE A 440 -24.41 24.68 -23.10
CA PHE A 440 -25.09 25.96 -23.22
C PHE A 440 -26.35 25.85 -24.08
N LYS A 441 -26.26 25.21 -25.26
CA LYS A 441 -27.42 24.97 -26.13
C LYS A 441 -28.52 24.18 -25.42
N LYS A 442 -28.18 23.09 -24.70
CA LYS A 442 -29.15 22.25 -23.99
C LYS A 442 -29.89 22.98 -22.86
N LYS A 443 -29.23 23.95 -22.19
CA LYS A 443 -29.77 24.60 -20.99
C LYS A 443 -30.37 26.00 -21.23
N LEU A 444 -29.89 26.73 -22.23
CA LEU A 444 -30.25 28.13 -22.40
C LEU A 444 -31.34 28.38 -23.47
N GLY A 445 -31.61 27.39 -24.31
CA GLY A 445 -32.71 27.44 -25.29
C GLY A 445 -32.80 28.73 -26.10
N ASP A 446 -34.03 29.11 -26.47
CA ASP A 446 -34.34 30.29 -27.29
C ASP A 446 -34.38 31.57 -26.43
N GLY A 447 -33.28 32.26 -26.24
CA GLY A 447 -33.19 33.50 -25.49
C GLY A 447 -32.05 34.37 -25.91
N ILE A 448 -31.82 35.47 -25.18
CA ILE A 448 -30.68 36.37 -25.43
C ILE A 448 -29.31 35.68 -25.34
N PHE A 449 -29.27 34.48 -24.80
CA PHE A 449 -28.07 33.64 -24.73
C PHE A 449 -28.06 32.54 -25.81
N ASP A 450 -29.01 32.57 -26.76
CA ASP A 450 -29.00 31.65 -27.90
C ASP A 450 -27.73 31.86 -28.72
N MET A 451 -26.98 30.76 -28.90
CA MET A 451 -25.71 30.82 -29.61
C MET A 451 -25.84 30.83 -31.15
N GLY A 452 -27.07 30.71 -31.68
CA GLY A 452 -27.36 30.77 -33.13
C GLY A 452 -26.67 29.70 -33.99
N VAL A 453 -26.06 28.71 -33.35
CA VAL A 453 -25.32 27.62 -34.04
C VAL A 453 -26.20 26.38 -34.12
N GLN A 454 -26.53 25.92 -35.33
CA GLN A 454 -27.23 24.64 -35.50
C GLN A 454 -26.45 23.50 -34.85
N PRO A 455 -27.11 22.52 -34.19
CA PRO A 455 -26.42 21.32 -33.72
C PRO A 455 -25.85 20.58 -34.94
N GLU A 456 -24.54 20.23 -34.86
CA GLU A 456 -24.00 19.24 -35.80
C GLU A 456 -24.78 17.94 -35.59
N PRO A 457 -25.14 17.20 -36.64
CA PRO A 457 -25.76 15.89 -36.48
C PRO A 457 -24.80 15.00 -35.71
N ASP A 458 -25.34 14.22 -34.76
CA ASP A 458 -24.62 13.17 -34.08
C ASP A 458 -24.10 12.15 -35.11
N GLU A 459 -22.79 12.19 -35.42
CA GLU A 459 -22.07 11.14 -36.12
C GLU A 459 -21.66 10.01 -35.21
#